data_8877368d03895de0340fff31ceecf872
#
_entry.id   8877368d03895de0340fff31ceecf872
#
_cell.length_a   1.000
_cell.length_b   1.000
_cell.length_c   1.000
_cell.angle_alpha   90.00
_cell.angle_beta   90.00
_cell.angle_gamma   90.00
#
_symmetry.space_group_name_H-M   'P 1'
#
loop_
_entity.id
_entity.type
_entity.pdbx_description
1 polymer ?
#
loop_
_entity_poly.entity_id
_entity_poly.type
_entity_poly.pdbx_seq_one_letter_code
_entity_poly.pdbx_strand_id
1 'polypeptide(L)'
;MRKHISKSVGTHELEPVSLSELIHQHVRHAIETAVHEELRAALGTIPYERSEVRRGYRNGTRTRMLTGPTGLVVLTLPRATLFGGTKEWTSTIVPRYQRRMPEVNEAAVATYLAGGNTRRIRGALQPLLKAAPLSKSAVSRVIATLKDGLETWRSRSLAELDVIYVYLDGFALRVRSAGQVVDRKSVV
;
A
#
# COMPACT_ATOMS: atom_id res chain seq x y z
N MET A 1 24.94 1.19 -64.19
CA MET A 1 25.34 1.68 -62.87
C MET A 1 24.27 1.30 -61.83
N ARG A 2 24.50 0.24 -61.11
CA ARG A 2 23.57 -0.20 -60.03
C ARG A 2 24.09 0.34 -58.70
N LYS A 3 23.34 1.25 -58.05
CA LYS A 3 23.65 1.74 -56.68
C LYS A 3 23.28 0.68 -55.66
N HIS A 4 24.28 0.11 -55.01
CA HIS A 4 24.13 -0.68 -53.78
C HIS A 4 23.73 0.25 -52.65
N ILE A 5 22.52 0.11 -52.12
CA ILE A 5 22.08 0.72 -50.89
C ILE A 5 22.41 -0.28 -49.78
N SER A 6 23.48 -0.08 -49.05
CA SER A 6 23.76 -0.80 -47.80
C SER A 6 22.81 -0.28 -46.71
N LYS A 7 21.84 -1.11 -46.35
CA LYS A 7 21.03 -0.90 -45.13
C LYS A 7 21.94 -1.17 -43.91
N SER A 8 22.32 -0.11 -43.20
CA SER A 8 22.92 -0.23 -41.88
C SER A 8 21.87 -0.84 -40.94
N VAL A 9 22.10 -2.07 -40.51
CA VAL A 9 21.40 -2.69 -39.41
C VAL A 9 21.83 -1.97 -38.16
N GLY A 10 20.98 -1.07 -37.64
CA GLY A 10 21.21 -0.42 -36.37
C GLY A 10 21.17 -1.52 -35.27
N THR A 11 22.31 -1.77 -34.67
CA THR A 11 22.42 -2.49 -33.41
C THR A 11 21.65 -1.68 -32.37
N HIS A 12 20.46 -2.15 -32.00
CA HIS A 12 19.74 -1.67 -30.85
C HIS A 12 20.60 -2.07 -29.63
N GLU A 13 21.45 -1.14 -29.18
CA GLU A 13 22.09 -1.26 -27.87
C GLU A 13 20.94 -1.29 -26.85
N LEU A 14 20.73 -2.46 -26.24
CA LEU A 14 19.83 -2.61 -25.12
C LEU A 14 20.41 -1.78 -23.97
N GLU A 15 19.85 -0.63 -23.71
CA GLU A 15 20.15 0.15 -22.52
C GLU A 15 20.09 -0.77 -21.29
N PRO A 16 21.13 -0.79 -20.45
CA PRO A 16 21.14 -1.68 -19.29
C PRO A 16 20.01 -1.32 -18.34
N VAL A 17 19.03 -2.21 -18.22
CA VAL A 17 17.91 -2.05 -17.28
C VAL A 17 18.47 -1.96 -15.86
N SER A 18 18.17 -0.88 -15.14
CA SER A 18 18.65 -0.73 -13.76
C SER A 18 18.05 -1.81 -12.86
N LEU A 19 18.77 -2.25 -11.81
CA LEU A 19 18.27 -3.20 -10.82
C LEU A 19 16.94 -2.73 -10.22
N SER A 20 16.79 -1.43 -9.97
CA SER A 20 15.55 -0.83 -9.46
C SER A 20 14.38 -1.03 -10.43
N GLU A 21 14.62 -0.85 -11.72
CA GLU A 21 13.61 -1.07 -12.77
C GLU A 21 13.23 -2.54 -12.87
N LEU A 22 14.22 -3.43 -12.83
CA LEU A 22 14.01 -4.87 -12.85
C LEU A 22 13.14 -5.33 -11.66
N ILE A 23 13.48 -4.88 -10.45
CA ILE A 23 12.67 -5.18 -9.25
C ILE A 23 11.24 -4.67 -9.42
N HIS A 24 11.08 -3.44 -9.94
CA HIS A 24 9.77 -2.83 -10.15
C HIS A 24 8.91 -3.63 -11.13
N GLN A 25 9.49 -4.08 -12.24
CA GLN A 25 8.81 -4.93 -13.22
C GLN A 25 8.42 -6.29 -12.65
N HIS A 26 9.31 -6.93 -11.86
CA HIS A 26 9.01 -8.22 -11.22
C HIS A 26 7.91 -8.10 -10.15
N VAL A 27 7.93 -7.06 -9.33
CA VAL A 27 6.86 -6.79 -8.34
C VAL A 27 5.53 -6.59 -9.04
N ARG A 28 5.50 -5.78 -10.10
CA ARG A 28 4.30 -5.59 -10.92
C ARG A 28 3.76 -6.92 -11.46
N HIS A 29 4.63 -7.70 -12.11
CA HIS A 29 4.25 -8.98 -12.71
C HIS A 29 3.73 -9.97 -11.67
N ALA A 30 4.40 -10.08 -10.52
CA ALA A 30 3.98 -10.95 -9.43
C ALA A 30 2.58 -10.60 -8.90
N ILE A 31 2.29 -9.31 -8.70
CA ILE A 31 0.97 -8.85 -8.24
C ILE A 31 -0.11 -9.15 -9.31
N GLU A 32 0.15 -8.82 -10.57
CA GLU A 32 -0.80 -9.07 -11.67
C GLU A 32 -1.09 -10.57 -11.80
N THR A 33 -0.07 -11.42 -11.75
CA THR A 33 -0.20 -12.88 -11.79
C THR A 33 -1.04 -13.40 -10.62
N ALA A 34 -0.71 -12.99 -9.39
CA ALA A 34 -1.45 -13.41 -8.20
C ALA A 34 -2.94 -13.04 -8.26
N VAL A 35 -3.26 -11.82 -8.75
CA VAL A 35 -4.66 -11.38 -8.93
C VAL A 35 -5.37 -12.17 -10.04
N HIS A 36 -4.66 -12.52 -11.12
CA HIS A 36 -5.21 -13.36 -12.17
C HIS A 36 -5.50 -14.79 -11.69
N GLU A 37 -4.65 -15.36 -10.84
CA GLU A 37 -4.86 -16.66 -10.21
C GLU A 37 -6.03 -16.64 -9.22
N GLU A 38 -6.12 -15.59 -8.40
CA GLU A 38 -7.25 -15.38 -7.49
C GLU A 38 -8.58 -15.32 -8.26
N LEU A 39 -8.61 -14.58 -9.37
CA LEU A 39 -9.80 -14.53 -10.22
C LEU A 39 -10.09 -15.88 -10.89
N ARG A 40 -9.07 -16.62 -11.30
CA ARG A 40 -9.22 -17.97 -11.86
C ARG A 40 -9.89 -18.91 -10.86
N ALA A 41 -9.43 -18.89 -9.62
CA ALA A 41 -10.03 -19.66 -8.54
C ALA A 41 -11.48 -19.26 -8.27
N ALA A 42 -11.78 -17.95 -8.25
CA ALA A 42 -13.14 -17.44 -8.06
C ALA A 42 -14.10 -17.83 -9.19
N LEU A 43 -13.66 -17.81 -10.45
CA LEU A 43 -14.46 -18.16 -11.61
C LEU A 43 -14.57 -19.68 -11.84
N GLY A 44 -13.66 -20.48 -11.31
CA GLY A 44 -13.57 -21.93 -11.53
C GLY A 44 -13.13 -22.34 -12.93
N THR A 45 -12.68 -21.38 -13.78
CA THR A 45 -12.32 -21.64 -15.18
C THR A 45 -11.17 -20.77 -15.65
N ILE A 46 -10.39 -21.29 -16.62
CA ILE A 46 -9.37 -20.50 -17.32
C ILE A 46 -9.99 -19.60 -18.40
N PRO A 47 -9.25 -18.62 -18.94
CA PRO A 47 -9.71 -17.82 -20.07
C PRO A 47 -10.09 -18.69 -21.25
N TYR A 48 -11.20 -18.34 -21.93
CA TYR A 48 -11.72 -18.99 -23.14
C TYR A 48 -12.24 -20.43 -22.96
N GLU A 49 -12.16 -21.01 -21.77
CA GLU A 49 -12.74 -22.31 -21.46
C GLU A 49 -14.26 -22.23 -21.29
N ARG A 50 -14.98 -23.15 -21.91
CA ARG A 50 -16.41 -23.37 -21.68
C ARG A 50 -16.57 -24.53 -20.72
N SER A 51 -17.03 -24.24 -19.51
CA SER A 51 -17.20 -25.23 -18.43
C SER A 51 -18.51 -24.97 -17.69
N GLU A 52 -19.20 -26.06 -17.32
CA GLU A 52 -20.43 -26.01 -16.52
C GLU A 52 -20.18 -25.53 -15.08
N VAL A 53 -18.94 -25.67 -14.57
CA VAL A 53 -18.55 -25.18 -13.23
C VAL A 53 -18.22 -23.70 -13.20
N ARG A 54 -18.38 -23.00 -14.29
CA ARG A 54 -18.11 -21.57 -14.41
C ARG A 54 -19.03 -20.76 -13.48
N ARG A 55 -18.45 -19.87 -12.69
CA ARG A 55 -19.16 -19.07 -11.66
C ARG A 55 -19.35 -17.60 -12.03
N GLY A 56 -18.99 -17.18 -13.25
CA GLY A 56 -19.11 -15.79 -13.65
C GLY A 56 -18.45 -15.47 -14.99
N TYR A 57 -18.39 -14.18 -15.32
CA TYR A 57 -17.84 -13.67 -16.58
C TYR A 57 -16.69 -12.71 -16.34
N ARG A 58 -15.69 -12.75 -17.23
CA ARG A 58 -14.60 -11.75 -17.30
C ARG A 58 -15.09 -10.52 -18.05
N ASN A 59 -14.83 -9.33 -17.51
CA ASN A 59 -15.27 -8.04 -18.07
C ASN A 59 -14.07 -7.19 -18.53
N GLY A 60 -13.05 -7.82 -19.10
CA GLY A 60 -11.82 -7.16 -19.51
C GLY A 60 -10.89 -6.80 -18.33
N THR A 61 -10.13 -5.75 -18.48
CA THR A 61 -9.14 -5.28 -17.50
C THR A 61 -9.33 -3.81 -17.19
N ARG A 62 -8.71 -3.35 -16.11
CA ARG A 62 -8.58 -1.93 -15.76
C ARG A 62 -7.21 -1.63 -15.21
N THR A 63 -6.73 -0.43 -15.50
CA THR A 63 -5.48 0.07 -14.94
C THR A 63 -5.71 0.64 -13.54
N ARG A 64 -4.82 0.31 -12.59
CA ARG A 64 -4.78 0.86 -11.24
C ARG A 64 -3.37 1.27 -10.88
N MET A 65 -3.25 2.34 -10.12
CA MET A 65 -1.98 2.79 -9.56
C MET A 65 -1.91 2.41 -8.08
N LEU A 66 -0.81 1.76 -7.69
CA LEU A 66 -0.53 1.35 -6.33
C LEU A 66 0.85 1.87 -5.92
N THR A 67 0.92 2.61 -4.82
CA THR A 67 2.20 3.08 -4.27
C THR A 67 2.79 1.98 -3.40
N GLY A 68 3.97 1.50 -3.76
CA GLY A 68 4.75 0.53 -3.00
C GLY A 68 6.05 1.11 -2.47
N PRO A 69 6.85 0.31 -1.76
CA PRO A 69 8.14 0.74 -1.21
C PRO A 69 9.17 1.07 -2.30
N THR A 70 8.98 0.61 -3.52
CA THR A 70 9.83 0.92 -4.68
C THR A 70 9.31 2.08 -5.55
N GLY A 71 8.21 2.72 -5.15
CA GLY A 71 7.57 3.80 -5.89
C GLY A 71 6.17 3.45 -6.39
N LEU A 72 5.73 4.13 -7.45
CA LEU A 72 4.42 3.95 -8.05
C LEU A 72 4.42 2.77 -9.03
N VAL A 73 3.58 1.78 -8.77
CA VAL A 73 3.35 0.62 -9.65
C VAL A 73 2.03 0.80 -10.39
N VAL A 74 2.09 0.72 -11.72
CA VAL A 74 0.90 0.74 -12.58
C VAL A 74 0.50 -0.71 -12.88
N LEU A 75 -0.63 -1.15 -12.37
CA LEU A 75 -1.14 -2.51 -12.47
C LEU A 75 -2.27 -2.60 -13.49
N THR A 76 -2.28 -3.67 -14.29
CA THR A 76 -3.39 -4.03 -15.18
C THR A 76 -4.16 -5.19 -14.56
N LEU A 77 -5.26 -4.87 -13.89
CA LEU A 77 -6.03 -5.85 -13.11
C LEU A 77 -7.27 -6.33 -13.85
N PRO A 78 -7.59 -7.63 -13.80
CA PRO A 78 -8.78 -8.19 -14.43
C PRO A 78 -10.06 -7.74 -13.71
N ARG A 79 -11.15 -7.67 -14.48
CA ARG A 79 -12.51 -7.40 -14.00
C ARG A 79 -13.40 -8.60 -14.27
N ALA A 80 -14.32 -8.87 -13.36
CA ALA A 80 -15.28 -9.95 -13.53
C ALA A 80 -16.58 -9.69 -12.76
N THR A 81 -17.62 -10.40 -13.13
CA THR A 81 -18.90 -10.47 -12.39
C THR A 81 -19.20 -11.93 -12.12
N LEU A 82 -19.47 -12.27 -10.85
CA LEU A 82 -19.85 -13.61 -10.44
C LEU A 82 -21.38 -13.79 -10.58
N PHE A 83 -21.82 -15.01 -10.86
CA PHE A 83 -23.23 -15.35 -10.91
C PHE A 83 -23.88 -15.15 -9.53
N GLY A 84 -25.11 -14.64 -9.50
CA GLY A 84 -25.82 -14.32 -8.26
C GLY A 84 -25.28 -13.07 -7.51
N GLY A 85 -24.17 -12.49 -7.97
CA GLY A 85 -23.61 -11.26 -7.42
C GLY A 85 -24.12 -10.00 -8.14
N THR A 86 -24.60 -9.02 -7.38
CA THR A 86 -24.97 -7.70 -7.91
C THR A 86 -23.77 -6.77 -8.11
N LYS A 87 -22.61 -7.14 -7.57
CA LYS A 87 -21.40 -6.32 -7.58
C LYS A 87 -20.28 -6.97 -8.38
N GLU A 88 -19.43 -6.13 -8.97
CA GLU A 88 -18.20 -6.55 -9.61
C GLU A 88 -17.27 -7.27 -8.60
N TRP A 89 -16.65 -8.37 -9.03
CA TRP A 89 -15.64 -9.08 -8.25
C TRP A 89 -14.50 -8.16 -7.82
N THR A 90 -14.01 -8.36 -6.63
CA THR A 90 -12.90 -7.57 -6.08
C THR A 90 -11.84 -8.51 -5.51
N SER A 91 -10.59 -8.31 -5.93
CA SER A 91 -9.45 -9.02 -5.39
C SER A 91 -9.24 -8.74 -3.90
N THR A 92 -8.87 -9.76 -3.14
CA THR A 92 -8.44 -9.63 -1.74
C THR A 92 -7.00 -9.15 -1.64
N ILE A 93 -6.17 -9.48 -2.64
CA ILE A 93 -4.75 -9.05 -2.73
C ILE A 93 -4.65 -7.54 -2.99
N VAL A 94 -5.50 -7.01 -3.89
CA VAL A 94 -5.58 -5.58 -4.19
C VAL A 94 -7.02 -5.09 -4.01
N PRO A 95 -7.48 -4.90 -2.78
CA PRO A 95 -8.84 -4.50 -2.47
C PRO A 95 -9.26 -3.20 -3.17
N ARG A 96 -10.56 -3.03 -3.33
CA ARG A 96 -11.12 -1.81 -3.92
C ARG A 96 -10.68 -0.58 -3.10
N TYR A 97 -10.28 0.48 -3.79
CA TYR A 97 -9.81 1.76 -3.20
C TYR A 97 -8.44 1.70 -2.52
N GLN A 98 -7.75 0.57 -2.43
CA GLN A 98 -6.38 0.54 -1.96
C GLN A 98 -5.48 1.28 -2.95
N ARG A 99 -4.78 2.30 -2.48
CA ARG A 99 -3.86 3.13 -3.27
C ARG A 99 -2.41 2.97 -2.86
N ARG A 100 -2.17 2.33 -1.72
CA ARG A 100 -0.84 2.11 -1.15
C ARG A 100 -0.73 0.70 -0.59
N MET A 101 0.45 0.15 -0.67
CA MET A 101 0.79 -1.08 0.04
C MET A 101 0.88 -0.80 1.55
N PRO A 102 0.60 -1.78 2.42
CA PRO A 102 0.66 -1.63 3.88
C PRO A 102 1.99 -1.10 4.36
N GLU A 103 3.10 -1.54 3.80
CA GLU A 103 4.48 -1.18 4.15
C GLU A 103 4.73 0.33 4.04
N VAL A 104 4.06 1.01 3.10
CA VAL A 104 4.15 2.48 2.96
C VAL A 104 3.47 3.18 4.14
N ASN A 105 2.37 2.64 4.63
CA ASN A 105 1.68 3.16 5.80
C ASN A 105 2.50 2.90 7.07
N GLU A 106 3.08 1.71 7.20
CA GLU A 106 3.97 1.33 8.31
C GLU A 106 5.22 2.21 8.36
N ALA A 107 5.85 2.46 7.22
CA ALA A 107 6.98 3.38 7.14
C ALA A 107 6.61 4.82 7.57
N ALA A 108 5.39 5.27 7.22
CA ALA A 108 4.90 6.58 7.67
C ALA A 108 4.66 6.62 9.18
N VAL A 109 4.10 5.55 9.77
CA VAL A 109 3.91 5.40 11.22
C VAL A 109 5.25 5.35 11.94
N ALA A 110 6.19 4.53 11.47
CA ALA A 110 7.52 4.41 12.05
C ALA A 110 8.27 5.76 12.06
N THR A 111 8.19 6.49 10.93
CA THR A 111 8.79 7.84 10.85
C THR A 111 8.13 8.83 11.82
N TYR A 112 6.83 8.71 12.06
CA TYR A 112 6.11 9.53 13.03
C TYR A 112 6.54 9.22 14.46
N LEU A 113 6.61 7.95 14.83
CA LEU A 113 7.03 7.49 16.15
C LEU A 113 8.51 7.82 16.45
N ALA A 114 9.35 7.87 15.42
CA ALA A 114 10.73 8.35 15.53
C ALA A 114 10.86 9.88 15.70
N GLY A 115 9.76 10.59 15.98
CA GLY A 115 9.74 12.03 16.21
C GLY A 115 9.54 12.89 14.96
N GLY A 116 9.23 12.27 13.82
CA GLY A 116 8.86 12.98 12.60
C GLY A 116 7.48 13.62 12.70
N ASN A 117 7.37 14.91 12.38
CA ASN A 117 6.04 15.51 12.25
C ASN A 117 5.42 15.17 10.88
N THR A 118 4.09 15.30 10.76
CA THR A 118 3.34 14.97 9.54
C THR A 118 3.80 15.70 8.27
N ARG A 119 4.47 16.85 8.43
CA ARG A 119 5.03 17.61 7.30
C ARG A 119 6.37 17.05 6.83
N ARG A 120 7.20 16.56 7.76
CA ARG A 120 8.52 15.99 7.46
C ARG A 120 8.45 14.58 6.93
N ILE A 121 7.45 13.78 7.33
CA ILE A 121 7.26 12.39 6.87
C ILE A 121 7.24 12.30 5.34
N ARG A 122 6.54 13.21 4.68
CA ARG A 122 6.51 13.24 3.22
C ARG A 122 7.92 13.37 2.62
N GLY A 123 8.71 14.31 3.13
CA GLY A 123 10.09 14.53 2.66
C GLY A 123 11.01 13.35 2.97
N ALA A 124 10.88 12.77 4.17
CA ALA A 124 11.68 11.63 4.58
C ALA A 124 11.42 10.37 3.71
N LEU A 125 10.17 10.15 3.29
CA LEU A 125 9.80 9.01 2.44
C LEU A 125 9.92 9.29 0.94
N GLN A 126 10.16 10.53 0.52
CA GLN A 126 10.24 10.90 -0.90
C GLN A 126 11.28 10.12 -1.70
N PRO A 127 12.52 9.86 -1.20
CA PRO A 127 13.50 9.08 -1.93
C PRO A 127 13.04 7.65 -2.21
N LEU A 128 12.30 7.05 -1.27
CA LEU A 128 11.76 5.71 -1.38
C LEU A 128 10.56 5.64 -2.34
N LEU A 129 9.65 6.58 -2.19
CA LEU A 129 8.39 6.60 -2.95
C LEU A 129 8.54 7.20 -4.35
N LYS A 130 9.69 7.79 -4.67
CA LYS A 130 9.99 8.43 -5.96
C LYS A 130 8.89 9.41 -6.39
N ALA A 131 8.22 9.15 -7.52
CA ALA A 131 7.17 10.00 -8.06
C ALA A 131 5.79 9.83 -7.38
N ALA A 132 5.62 8.87 -6.47
CA ALA A 132 4.34 8.64 -5.82
C ALA A 132 4.12 9.64 -4.65
N PRO A 133 3.24 10.63 -4.78
CA PRO A 133 3.09 11.64 -3.73
C PRO A 133 2.34 11.06 -2.53
N LEU A 134 2.96 11.12 -1.36
CA LEU A 134 2.26 10.92 -0.09
C LEU A 134 1.64 12.27 0.31
N SER A 135 0.33 12.44 0.15
CA SER A 135 -0.34 13.69 0.50
C SER A 135 -0.39 13.90 2.02
N LYS A 136 -0.45 15.16 2.47
CA LYS A 136 -0.59 15.50 3.90
C LYS A 136 -1.79 14.81 4.53
N SER A 137 -2.94 14.82 3.84
CA SER A 137 -4.17 14.15 4.30
C SER A 137 -4.05 12.62 4.33
N ALA A 138 -3.22 12.03 3.47
CA ALA A 138 -2.94 10.59 3.54
C ALA A 138 -2.13 10.24 4.80
N VAL A 139 -1.07 11.02 5.11
CA VAL A 139 -0.29 10.87 6.35
C VAL A 139 -1.18 11.05 7.57
N SER A 140 -1.99 12.13 7.61
CA SER A 140 -2.90 12.39 8.73
C SER A 140 -3.87 11.24 8.98
N ARG A 141 -4.42 10.62 7.93
CA ARG A 141 -5.30 9.45 8.07
C ARG A 141 -4.59 8.23 8.64
N VAL A 142 -3.37 7.95 8.19
CA VAL A 142 -2.57 6.84 8.74
C VAL A 142 -2.28 7.07 10.22
N ILE A 143 -1.96 8.31 10.62
CA ILE A 143 -1.72 8.64 12.03
C ILE A 143 -3.01 8.62 12.85
N ALA A 144 -4.15 9.00 12.28
CA ALA A 144 -5.44 8.86 12.93
C ALA A 144 -5.74 7.40 13.29
N THR A 145 -5.52 6.46 12.36
CA THR A 145 -5.67 5.03 12.63
C THR A 145 -4.78 4.55 13.78
N LEU A 146 -3.56 5.08 13.91
CA LEU A 146 -2.68 4.79 15.06
C LEU A 146 -3.28 5.32 16.37
N LYS A 147 -3.85 6.53 16.37
CA LYS A 147 -4.51 7.11 17.55
C LYS A 147 -5.72 6.31 17.97
N ASP A 148 -6.55 5.90 16.99
CA ASP A 148 -7.72 5.06 17.26
C ASP A 148 -7.32 3.72 17.86
N GLY A 149 -6.24 3.11 17.35
CA GLY A 149 -5.65 1.89 17.90
C GLY A 149 -5.15 2.08 19.33
N LEU A 150 -4.51 3.21 19.63
CA LEU A 150 -4.05 3.56 20.98
C LEU A 150 -5.23 3.74 21.95
N GLU A 151 -6.30 4.42 21.54
CA GLU A 151 -7.49 4.59 22.40
C GLU A 151 -8.18 3.24 22.65
N THR A 152 -8.29 2.39 21.66
CA THR A 152 -8.82 1.02 21.83
C THR A 152 -7.96 0.21 22.80
N TRP A 153 -6.64 0.29 22.66
CA TRP A 153 -5.70 -0.37 23.57
C TRP A 153 -5.81 0.17 25.00
N ARG A 154 -5.92 1.48 25.15
CA ARG A 154 -6.02 2.16 26.45
C ARG A 154 -7.32 1.86 27.18
N SER A 155 -8.43 1.72 26.45
CA SER A 155 -9.77 1.45 27.01
C SER A 155 -10.08 -0.03 27.19
N ARG A 156 -9.14 -0.93 26.81
CA ARG A 156 -9.36 -2.38 26.98
C ARG A 156 -9.55 -2.77 28.43
N SER A 157 -10.43 -3.72 28.70
CA SER A 157 -10.56 -4.33 30.03
C SER A 157 -9.28 -5.11 30.38
N LEU A 158 -8.81 -4.95 31.60
CA LEU A 158 -7.72 -5.74 32.19
C LEU A 158 -8.25 -6.81 33.14
N ALA A 159 -9.57 -7.00 33.23
CA ALA A 159 -10.20 -7.90 34.20
C ALA A 159 -9.82 -9.39 34.01
N GLU A 160 -9.44 -9.78 32.79
CA GLU A 160 -9.02 -11.15 32.49
C GLU A 160 -7.50 -11.38 32.61
N LEU A 161 -6.73 -10.32 32.92
CA LEU A 161 -5.29 -10.42 33.07
C LEU A 161 -4.95 -10.66 34.53
N ASP A 162 -4.16 -11.69 34.82
CA ASP A 162 -3.59 -11.94 36.14
C ASP A 162 -2.41 -10.95 36.37
N VAL A 163 -2.73 -9.78 36.93
CA VAL A 163 -1.76 -8.71 37.17
C VAL A 163 -1.24 -8.83 38.59
N ILE A 164 0.00 -9.27 38.75
CA ILE A 164 0.65 -9.43 40.04
C ILE A 164 1.30 -8.12 40.53
N TYR A 165 1.89 -7.35 39.59
CA TYR A 165 2.57 -6.09 39.92
C TYR A 165 2.18 -4.98 38.92
N VAL A 166 1.99 -3.77 39.42
CA VAL A 166 1.75 -2.57 38.62
C VAL A 166 2.84 -1.54 38.95
N TYR A 167 3.60 -1.14 37.95
CA TYR A 167 4.58 -0.08 38.08
C TYR A 167 3.97 1.21 37.52
N LEU A 168 3.96 2.27 38.35
CA LEU A 168 3.46 3.59 37.97
C LEU A 168 4.66 4.56 37.91
N ASP A 169 4.86 5.16 36.74
CA ASP A 169 5.84 6.21 36.55
C ASP A 169 5.14 7.53 36.22
N GLY A 170 5.58 8.61 36.85
CA GLY A 170 5.04 9.94 36.67
C GLY A 170 6.03 10.85 35.96
N PHE A 171 5.63 11.45 34.86
CA PHE A 171 6.46 12.43 34.17
C PHE A 171 5.77 13.80 34.10
N ALA A 172 6.59 14.87 34.18
CA ALA A 172 6.11 16.22 34.08
C ALA A 172 6.14 16.70 32.61
N LEU A 173 4.99 17.04 32.07
CA LEU A 173 4.86 17.64 30.75
C LEU A 173 4.69 19.15 30.86
N ARG A 174 5.55 19.88 30.15
CA ARG A 174 5.35 21.31 29.94
C ARG A 174 4.34 21.54 28.84
N VAL A 175 3.15 21.91 29.19
CA VAL A 175 2.06 22.14 28.24
C VAL A 175 1.78 23.64 28.17
N ARG A 176 1.70 24.18 26.95
CA ARG A 176 1.25 25.54 26.71
C ARG A 176 -0.27 25.58 26.73
N SER A 177 -0.85 26.18 27.75
CA SER A 177 -2.29 26.37 27.89
C SER A 177 -2.58 27.86 28.13
N ALA A 178 -3.53 28.42 27.38
CA ALA A 178 -3.93 29.83 27.44
C ALA A 178 -2.74 30.83 27.38
N GLY A 179 -1.73 30.55 26.58
CA GLY A 179 -0.55 31.39 26.38
C GLY A 179 0.53 31.27 27.46
N GLN A 180 0.27 30.51 28.52
CA GLN A 180 1.23 30.25 29.59
C GLN A 180 1.75 28.81 29.53
N VAL A 181 3.01 28.59 29.95
CA VAL A 181 3.58 27.24 30.09
C VAL A 181 3.23 26.75 31.49
N VAL A 182 2.43 25.68 31.53
CA VAL A 182 2.02 25.04 32.78
C VAL A 182 2.63 23.65 32.85
N ASP A 183 3.31 23.35 33.96
CA ASP A 183 3.80 22.01 34.25
C ASP A 183 2.61 21.16 34.73
N ARG A 184 2.18 20.20 33.86
CA ARG A 184 1.19 19.19 34.25
C ARG A 184 1.89 17.88 34.55
N LYS A 185 1.72 17.39 35.77
CA LYS A 185 2.10 16.03 36.14
C LYS A 185 1.03 15.08 35.59
N SER A 186 1.43 14.15 34.77
CA SER A 186 0.57 13.06 34.26
C SER A 186 1.07 11.76 34.90
N VAL A 187 0.17 11.00 35.48
CA VAL A 187 0.42 9.62 35.92
C VAL A 187 -0.11 8.72 34.82
N VAL A 188 0.74 7.86 34.29
CA VAL A 188 0.38 6.86 33.27
C VAL A 188 0.12 5.52 33.95
#